data_0b15221b3122291e9b700d752eb97b96
#
_entry.id   0b15221b3122291e9b700d752eb97b96
#
_cell.length_a   1.000
_cell.length_b   1.000
_cell.length_c   1.000
_cell.angle_alpha   90.00
_cell.angle_beta   90.00
_cell.angle_gamma   90.00
#
_symmetry.space_group_name_H-M   'P 1'
#
loop_
_entity.id
_entity.type
_entity.pdbx_description
1 polymer ?
#
loop_
_entity_poly.entity_id
_entity_poly.type
_entity_poly.pdbx_seq_one_letter_code
_entity_poly.pdbx_strand_id
1 'polypeptide(L)'
;KERRRSGPHKRYFIEPREMVFVLSKEHFDLPSNITGLATLRTTFTKNGLHALDVGIIDPSFSGPISTALLNFSDQPVEIHVGQKFFRILFLEHKDVSEFHPEISESVDEETYMQALERKAYSEFPKTYLNVPSSDDEFYYRNFWKMLYVGLTYGWLGRFTVIFLGLLVWYLLAKTGFLAFFWEKIEWAISLV
;
A
#
# COMPACT_ATOMS: atom_id res chain seq x y z
N LYS A 1 -9.92 6.65 -17.62
CA LYS A 1 -8.97 7.78 -17.48
C LYS A 1 -8.06 7.75 -18.69
N GLU A 2 -8.06 8.84 -19.46
CA GLU A 2 -7.37 8.95 -20.74
C GLU A 2 -5.86 8.78 -20.62
N ARG A 3 -5.33 7.96 -21.53
CA ARG A 3 -3.90 7.79 -21.77
C ARG A 3 -3.26 9.13 -22.15
N ARG A 4 -2.62 9.79 -21.22
CA ARG A 4 -1.76 10.93 -21.58
C ARG A 4 -0.43 10.42 -22.11
N ARG A 5 -0.34 10.09 -23.40
CA ARG A 5 0.94 9.94 -24.08
C ARG A 5 1.68 11.27 -24.02
N SER A 6 2.83 11.25 -23.39
CA SER A 6 3.59 12.48 -23.14
C SER A 6 4.66 12.70 -24.17
N GLY A 7 4.73 13.92 -24.71
CA GLY A 7 5.91 14.42 -25.44
C GLY A 7 7.14 14.55 -24.52
N PRO A 8 8.33 14.81 -25.09
CA PRO A 8 9.66 14.70 -24.44
C PRO A 8 9.88 15.62 -23.22
N HIS A 9 8.93 16.41 -22.80
CA HIS A 9 9.02 17.30 -21.63
C HIS A 9 7.85 17.15 -20.66
N LYS A 10 7.16 16.03 -20.68
CA LYS A 10 5.97 15.85 -19.83
C LYS A 10 6.37 15.43 -18.43
N ARG A 11 5.87 16.22 -17.49
CA ARG A 11 5.92 15.96 -16.06
C ARG A 11 4.78 15.02 -15.66
N TYR A 12 5.06 14.13 -14.76
CA TYR A 12 4.07 13.27 -14.14
C TYR A 12 4.23 13.36 -12.62
N PHE A 13 3.13 13.48 -11.90
CA PHE A 13 3.11 13.46 -10.45
C PHE A 13 2.65 12.09 -10.00
N ILE A 14 3.49 11.41 -9.25
CA ILE A 14 3.15 10.14 -8.60
C ILE A 14 2.53 10.53 -7.26
N GLU A 15 1.22 10.31 -7.14
CA GLU A 15 0.49 10.60 -5.91
C GLU A 15 0.96 9.70 -4.75
N PRO A 16 0.72 10.10 -3.48
CA PRO A 16 0.99 9.24 -2.34
C PRO A 16 0.38 7.85 -2.51
N ARG A 17 1.18 6.80 -2.30
CA ARG A 17 0.80 5.39 -2.46
C ARG A 17 0.47 4.95 -3.89
N GLU A 18 0.67 5.83 -4.85
CA GLU A 18 0.54 5.48 -6.26
C GLU A 18 1.78 4.73 -6.74
N MET A 19 1.55 3.75 -7.60
CA MET A 19 2.56 2.98 -8.28
C MET A 19 2.51 3.26 -9.77
N VAL A 20 3.68 3.46 -10.37
CA VAL A 20 3.82 3.65 -11.81
C VAL A 20 4.92 2.75 -12.36
N PHE A 21 4.72 2.20 -13.55
CA PHE A 21 5.78 1.51 -14.26
C PHE A 21 6.60 2.52 -15.08
N VAL A 22 7.90 2.41 -14.97
CA VAL A 22 8.86 3.18 -15.78
C VAL A 22 9.68 2.22 -16.63
N LEU A 23 9.94 2.63 -17.85
CA LEU A 23 10.72 1.88 -18.83
C LEU A 23 11.95 2.70 -19.20
N SER A 24 13.11 2.06 -19.34
CA SER A 24 14.31 2.71 -19.84
C SER A 24 14.12 3.12 -21.31
N LYS A 25 14.71 4.25 -21.67
CA LYS A 25 14.87 4.63 -23.07
C LYS A 25 16.04 3.87 -23.72
N GLU A 26 16.99 3.52 -22.89
CA GLU A 26 18.15 2.75 -23.28
C GLU A 26 17.76 1.30 -23.53
N HIS A 27 18.28 0.74 -24.61
CA HIS A 27 18.22 -0.66 -24.93
C HIS A 27 19.55 -1.30 -24.52
N PHE A 28 19.48 -2.40 -23.79
CA PHE A 28 20.63 -3.14 -23.34
C PHE A 28 20.84 -4.35 -24.24
N ASP A 29 22.09 -4.70 -24.45
CA ASP A 29 22.50 -5.91 -25.17
C ASP A 29 23.75 -6.42 -24.46
N LEU A 30 23.54 -7.29 -23.47
CA LEU A 30 24.60 -7.78 -22.61
C LEU A 30 25.19 -9.06 -23.17
N PRO A 31 26.52 -9.19 -23.20
CA PRO A 31 27.15 -10.48 -23.51
C PRO A 31 26.95 -11.49 -22.37
N SER A 32 27.20 -12.76 -22.65
CA SER A 32 27.01 -13.88 -21.73
C SER A 32 27.95 -13.88 -20.50
N ASN A 33 28.95 -13.02 -20.51
CA ASN A 33 29.90 -12.87 -19.40
C ASN A 33 29.72 -11.57 -18.61
N ILE A 34 28.63 -10.84 -18.82
CA ILE A 34 28.34 -9.60 -18.10
C ILE A 34 26.94 -9.64 -17.50
N THR A 35 26.86 -9.36 -16.20
CA THR A 35 25.63 -9.12 -15.47
C THR A 35 25.51 -7.64 -15.11
N GLY A 36 24.34 -7.06 -15.27
CA GLY A 36 24.03 -5.72 -14.78
C GLY A 36 23.34 -5.76 -13.42
N LEU A 37 23.68 -4.82 -12.55
CA LEU A 37 22.96 -4.55 -11.31
C LEU A 37 22.40 -3.13 -11.37
N ALA A 38 21.10 -3.02 -11.57
CA ALA A 38 20.39 -1.75 -11.61
C ALA A 38 19.88 -1.36 -10.21
N THR A 39 20.11 -0.13 -9.81
CA THR A 39 19.63 0.41 -8.54
C THR A 39 19.05 1.81 -8.74
N LEU A 40 17.98 2.11 -8.00
CA LEU A 40 17.37 3.44 -8.04
C LEU A 40 18.37 4.49 -7.51
N ARG A 41 18.43 5.65 -8.15
CA ARG A 41 19.25 6.75 -7.65
C ARG A 41 18.74 7.26 -6.31
N THR A 42 19.66 7.49 -5.38
CA THR A 42 19.39 7.94 -4.00
C THR A 42 18.55 9.23 -3.92
N THR A 43 18.58 10.07 -4.94
CA THR A 43 17.75 11.28 -4.99
C THR A 43 16.26 10.96 -5.00
N PHE A 44 15.87 9.88 -5.67
CA PHE A 44 14.46 9.43 -5.69
C PHE A 44 14.06 8.78 -4.37
N THR A 45 14.93 7.94 -3.81
CA THR A 45 14.69 7.32 -2.51
C THR A 45 14.54 8.35 -1.40
N LYS A 46 15.34 9.43 -1.43
CA LYS A 46 15.22 10.54 -0.47
C LYS A 46 13.91 11.31 -0.60
N ASN A 47 13.30 11.30 -1.78
CA ASN A 47 12.00 11.91 -2.04
C ASN A 47 10.83 10.93 -1.81
N GLY A 48 11.10 9.76 -1.24
CA GLY A 48 10.08 8.77 -0.93
C GLY A 48 9.70 7.83 -2.06
N LEU A 49 10.38 7.89 -3.22
CA LEU A 49 10.17 6.90 -4.29
C LEU A 49 11.04 5.68 -4.06
N HIS A 50 10.45 4.51 -4.20
CA HIS A 50 11.14 3.24 -4.13
C HIS A 50 10.86 2.41 -5.38
N ALA A 51 11.88 1.73 -5.90
CA ALA A 51 11.71 0.70 -6.89
C ALA A 51 11.35 -0.60 -6.15
N LEU A 52 10.30 -1.28 -6.60
CA LEU A 52 9.87 -2.54 -6.00
C LEU A 52 10.79 -3.70 -6.39
N ASP A 53 11.51 -3.55 -7.48
CA ASP A 53 12.46 -4.51 -7.95
C ASP A 53 13.85 -3.89 -7.99
N VAL A 54 14.83 -4.55 -7.37
CA VAL A 54 16.24 -4.23 -7.51
C VAL A 54 16.75 -5.14 -8.62
N GLY A 55 16.78 -4.58 -9.84
CA GLY A 55 16.94 -5.37 -11.04
C GLY A 55 18.34 -5.93 -11.22
N ILE A 56 18.44 -7.26 -11.22
CA ILE A 56 19.53 -7.93 -11.89
C ILE A 56 19.19 -7.91 -13.39
N ILE A 57 20.12 -7.48 -14.21
CA ILE A 57 20.05 -7.60 -15.66
C ILE A 57 20.88 -8.81 -16.01
N ASP A 58 20.21 -9.86 -16.45
CA ASP A 58 20.84 -11.15 -16.70
C ASP A 58 21.87 -11.10 -17.82
N PRO A 59 22.89 -11.98 -17.80
CA PRO A 59 23.76 -12.18 -18.94
C PRO A 59 22.97 -12.52 -20.20
N SER A 60 23.40 -12.07 -21.34
CA SER A 60 22.71 -12.25 -22.64
C SER A 60 21.35 -11.56 -22.73
N PHE A 61 20.97 -10.70 -21.77
CA PHE A 61 19.74 -9.92 -21.86
C PHE A 61 19.79 -8.92 -23.00
N SER A 62 18.76 -8.92 -23.85
CA SER A 62 18.57 -7.93 -24.90
C SER A 62 17.20 -7.28 -24.76
N GLY A 63 17.15 -5.96 -24.53
CA GLY A 63 15.89 -5.22 -24.36
C GLY A 63 16.01 -3.99 -23.47
N PRO A 64 14.91 -3.24 -23.31
CA PRO A 64 14.80 -2.19 -22.32
C PRO A 64 14.56 -2.79 -20.93
N ILE A 65 14.93 -2.09 -19.86
CA ILE A 65 14.64 -2.48 -18.49
C ILE A 65 13.47 -1.67 -17.95
N SER A 66 12.65 -2.30 -17.12
CA SER A 66 11.54 -1.64 -16.45
C SER A 66 11.52 -1.92 -14.95
N THR A 67 10.86 -1.05 -14.23
CA THR A 67 10.53 -1.28 -12.81
C THR A 67 9.25 -0.57 -12.43
N ALA A 68 8.63 -1.04 -11.35
CA ALA A 68 7.56 -0.32 -10.69
C ALA A 68 8.15 0.64 -9.65
N LEU A 69 7.81 1.92 -9.75
CA LEU A 69 8.12 2.93 -8.73
C LEU A 69 6.89 3.14 -7.86
N LEU A 70 7.07 3.09 -6.57
CA LEU A 70 6.03 3.34 -5.57
C LEU A 70 6.39 4.60 -4.78
N ASN A 71 5.41 5.50 -4.63
CA ASN A 71 5.54 6.66 -3.76
C ASN A 71 5.13 6.30 -2.32
N PHE A 72 6.11 6.18 -1.43
CA PHE A 72 5.92 5.93 0.00
C PHE A 72 5.76 7.22 0.82
N SER A 73 5.96 8.40 0.19
CA SER A 73 5.78 9.66 0.89
C SER A 73 4.30 10.04 0.98
N ASP A 74 4.01 11.02 1.79
CA ASP A 74 2.69 11.67 1.94
C ASP A 74 2.47 12.83 0.97
N GLN A 75 3.46 13.10 0.08
CA GLN A 75 3.41 14.18 -0.90
C GLN A 75 3.55 13.64 -2.33
N PRO A 76 2.93 14.29 -3.32
CA PRO A 76 3.15 13.96 -4.72
C PRO A 76 4.61 14.15 -5.11
N VAL A 77 5.19 13.18 -5.82
CA VAL A 77 6.56 13.26 -6.32
C VAL A 77 6.57 13.44 -7.81
N GLU A 78 7.20 14.52 -8.26
CA GLU A 78 7.33 14.85 -9.69
C GLU A 78 8.43 14.04 -10.35
N ILE A 79 8.10 13.46 -11.49
CA ILE A 79 9.03 12.78 -12.39
C ILE A 79 8.85 13.28 -13.83
N HIS A 80 9.88 13.15 -14.66
CA HIS A 80 9.79 13.55 -16.06
C HIS A 80 10.30 12.45 -17.00
N VAL A 81 9.78 12.45 -18.21
CA VAL A 81 10.29 11.60 -19.28
C VAL A 81 11.74 11.98 -19.59
N GLY A 82 12.61 10.99 -19.75
CA GLY A 82 14.04 11.18 -19.97
C GLY A 82 14.87 11.46 -18.71
N GLN A 83 14.25 11.40 -17.54
CA GLN A 83 14.96 11.53 -16.27
C GLN A 83 15.78 10.27 -15.97
N LYS A 84 17.01 10.45 -15.49
CA LYS A 84 17.89 9.32 -15.13
C LYS A 84 17.46 8.71 -13.81
N PHE A 85 16.82 7.55 -13.85
CA PHE A 85 16.32 6.83 -12.67
C PHE A 85 17.36 5.93 -12.03
N PHE A 86 18.09 5.17 -12.86
CA PHE A 86 18.96 4.11 -12.40
C PHE A 86 20.42 4.48 -12.41
N ARG A 87 21.18 3.81 -11.57
CA ARG A 87 22.60 3.52 -11.72
C ARG A 87 22.71 2.06 -12.03
N ILE A 88 23.55 1.72 -12.99
CA ILE A 88 23.81 0.35 -13.37
C ILE A 88 25.28 0.08 -13.15
N LEU A 89 25.56 -1.00 -12.47
CA LEU A 89 26.88 -1.57 -12.28
C LEU A 89 26.98 -2.78 -13.20
N PHE A 90 28.00 -2.86 -14.01
CA PHE A 90 28.28 -4.04 -14.82
C PHE A 90 29.37 -4.86 -14.15
N LEU A 91 29.12 -6.16 -13.99
CA LEU A 91 30.01 -7.12 -13.38
C LEU A 91 30.41 -8.13 -14.44
N GLU A 92 31.72 -8.24 -14.68
CA GLU A 92 32.27 -9.26 -15.56
C GLU A 92 32.48 -10.56 -14.78
N HIS A 93 32.12 -11.67 -15.38
CA HIS A 93 32.24 -13.01 -14.81
C HIS A 93 32.60 -14.04 -15.90
N LYS A 94 32.70 -15.31 -15.56
CA LYS A 94 32.89 -16.38 -16.54
C LYS A 94 31.65 -16.47 -17.43
N ASP A 95 31.88 -16.84 -18.68
CA ASP A 95 30.81 -17.08 -19.66
C ASP A 95 29.83 -18.14 -19.10
N VAL A 96 28.55 -17.82 -19.12
CA VAL A 96 27.46 -18.67 -18.62
C VAL A 96 26.55 -19.18 -19.74
N SER A 97 26.89 -18.93 -20.99
CA SER A 97 26.09 -19.34 -22.15
C SER A 97 25.75 -20.84 -22.19
N GLU A 98 26.63 -21.68 -21.63
CA GLU A 98 26.40 -23.13 -21.53
C GLU A 98 25.36 -23.52 -20.47
N PHE A 99 25.14 -22.68 -19.47
CA PHE A 99 24.25 -22.98 -18.32
C PHE A 99 22.85 -22.41 -18.46
N HIS A 100 22.66 -21.40 -19.32
CA HIS A 100 21.41 -20.69 -19.48
C HIS A 100 21.09 -20.41 -20.95
N PRO A 101 20.82 -21.44 -21.76
CA PRO A 101 20.49 -21.23 -23.17
C PRO A 101 19.15 -20.50 -23.39
N GLU A 102 18.28 -20.43 -22.38
CA GLU A 102 16.93 -19.85 -22.49
C GLU A 102 16.88 -18.34 -22.22
N ILE A 103 17.96 -17.71 -21.72
CA ILE A 103 17.97 -16.29 -21.33
C ILE A 103 18.03 -15.35 -22.54
N SER A 104 18.25 -15.85 -23.74
CA SER A 104 18.43 -15.03 -24.94
C SER A 104 17.14 -14.68 -25.68
N GLU A 105 15.99 -14.67 -25.04
CA GLU A 105 14.78 -14.16 -25.68
C GLU A 105 14.86 -12.62 -25.75
N SER A 106 15.22 -12.12 -26.92
CA SER A 106 15.05 -10.70 -27.23
C SER A 106 13.57 -10.37 -27.24
N VAL A 107 13.11 -9.68 -26.21
CA VAL A 107 11.72 -9.21 -26.16
C VAL A 107 11.62 -7.93 -26.97
N ASP A 108 10.83 -7.94 -28.04
CA ASP A 108 10.50 -6.74 -28.78
C ASP A 108 9.88 -5.68 -27.87
N GLU A 109 10.32 -4.42 -28.02
CA GLU A 109 9.90 -3.30 -27.18
C GLU A 109 8.36 -3.14 -27.15
N GLU A 110 7.70 -3.35 -28.29
CA GLU A 110 6.25 -3.23 -28.38
C GLU A 110 5.54 -4.33 -27.60
N THR A 111 6.00 -5.56 -27.72
CA THR A 111 5.48 -6.72 -26.96
C THR A 111 5.72 -6.55 -25.48
N TYR A 112 6.89 -6.05 -25.08
CA TYR A 112 7.22 -5.77 -23.69
C TYR A 112 6.32 -4.66 -23.11
N MET A 113 6.12 -3.57 -23.85
CA MET A 113 5.21 -2.49 -23.45
C MET A 113 3.77 -2.98 -23.29
N GLN A 114 3.27 -3.80 -24.21
CA GLN A 114 1.93 -4.38 -24.09
C GLN A 114 1.80 -5.29 -22.88
N ALA A 115 2.82 -6.07 -22.56
CA ALA A 115 2.84 -6.90 -21.36
C ALA A 115 2.84 -6.06 -20.07
N LEU A 116 3.63 -4.98 -20.00
CA LEU A 116 3.62 -4.05 -18.88
C LEU A 116 2.29 -3.32 -18.74
N GLU A 117 1.69 -2.89 -19.84
CA GLU A 117 0.38 -2.26 -19.83
C GLU A 117 -0.69 -3.22 -19.30
N ARG A 118 -0.68 -4.48 -19.75
CA ARG A 118 -1.60 -5.49 -19.26
C ARG A 118 -1.44 -5.70 -17.76
N LYS A 119 -0.21 -5.85 -17.28
CA LYS A 119 0.08 -5.97 -15.84
C LYS A 119 -0.42 -4.76 -15.07
N ALA A 120 -0.13 -3.55 -15.53
CA ALA A 120 -0.53 -2.32 -14.86
C ALA A 120 -2.05 -2.14 -14.77
N TYR A 121 -2.82 -2.66 -15.74
CA TYR A 121 -4.28 -2.47 -15.79
C TYR A 121 -5.10 -3.63 -15.21
N SER A 122 -4.62 -4.85 -15.29
CA SER A 122 -5.41 -6.05 -14.96
C SER A 122 -4.88 -6.86 -13.80
N GLU A 123 -3.58 -6.91 -13.61
CA GLU A 123 -2.95 -7.83 -12.65
C GLU A 123 -2.52 -7.12 -11.36
N PHE A 124 -2.22 -5.81 -11.42
CA PHE A 124 -1.87 -5.07 -10.22
C PHE A 124 -3.10 -4.43 -9.57
N PRO A 125 -3.34 -4.68 -8.30
CA PRO A 125 -4.37 -3.95 -7.57
C PRO A 125 -4.01 -2.46 -7.58
N LYS A 126 -4.99 -1.61 -7.88
CA LYS A 126 -4.82 -0.15 -7.88
C LYS A 126 -4.34 0.42 -6.55
N THR A 127 -4.41 -0.38 -5.51
CA THR A 127 -3.95 -0.09 -4.16
C THR A 127 -3.08 -1.26 -3.71
N TYR A 128 -1.83 -1.28 -4.15
CA TYR A 128 -0.85 -2.29 -3.73
C TYR A 128 -0.64 -2.27 -2.20
N LEU A 129 -0.74 -1.12 -1.61
CA LEU A 129 -0.84 -0.93 -0.18
C LEU A 129 -2.28 -0.48 0.12
N ASN A 130 -3.18 -1.42 0.24
CA ASN A 130 -4.48 -1.18 0.87
C ASN A 130 -4.25 -0.98 2.38
N VAL A 131 -3.30 -0.13 2.71
CA VAL A 131 -3.16 0.40 4.06
C VAL A 131 -4.32 1.37 4.18
N PRO A 132 -5.33 1.10 5.01
CA PRO A 132 -6.38 2.07 5.29
C PRO A 132 -5.69 3.39 5.59
N SER A 133 -6.16 4.47 4.97
CA SER A 133 -5.66 5.80 5.32
C SER A 133 -5.65 5.87 6.84
N SER A 134 -4.47 6.03 7.42
CA SER A 134 -4.25 5.89 8.86
C SER A 134 -5.10 6.86 9.68
N ASP A 135 -5.72 7.84 9.03
CA ASP A 135 -6.31 8.96 9.72
C ASP A 135 -7.79 8.79 10.05
N ASP A 136 -8.60 8.11 9.21
CA ASP A 136 -10.04 8.03 9.49
C ASP A 136 -10.50 6.65 9.98
N GLU A 137 -10.20 5.59 9.26
CA GLU A 137 -10.77 4.27 9.57
C GLU A 137 -10.04 3.55 10.72
N PHE A 138 -8.71 3.79 10.84
CA PHE A 138 -7.92 3.27 11.95
C PHE A 138 -8.27 4.01 13.26
N TYR A 139 -8.51 5.32 13.19
CA TYR A 139 -8.90 6.13 14.35
C TYR A 139 -10.29 5.74 14.84
N TYR A 140 -11.29 5.65 13.97
CA TYR A 140 -12.66 5.30 14.36
C TYR A 140 -12.74 3.84 14.85
N ARG A 141 -12.13 2.88 14.20
CA ARG A 141 -12.15 1.48 14.61
C ARG A 141 -11.37 1.23 15.89
N ASN A 142 -10.24 1.91 16.08
CA ASN A 142 -9.46 1.80 17.32
C ASN A 142 -10.00 2.69 18.42
N PHE A 143 -10.63 3.83 18.11
CA PHE A 143 -11.31 4.67 19.10
C PHE A 143 -12.42 3.87 19.78
N TRP A 144 -13.31 3.25 19.06
CA TRP A 144 -14.36 2.42 19.63
C TRP A 144 -13.82 1.20 20.38
N LYS A 145 -12.75 0.57 19.87
CA LYS A 145 -12.04 -0.50 20.57
C LYS A 145 -11.37 -0.01 21.85
N MET A 146 -10.69 1.11 21.80
CA MET A 146 -10.05 1.72 22.97
C MET A 146 -11.07 2.17 24.00
N LEU A 147 -12.19 2.73 23.56
CA LEU A 147 -13.31 3.13 24.42
C LEU A 147 -13.96 1.90 25.06
N TYR A 148 -14.18 0.84 24.30
CA TYR A 148 -14.69 -0.42 24.81
C TYR A 148 -13.72 -1.07 25.83
N VAL A 149 -12.45 -1.15 25.54
CA VAL A 149 -11.42 -1.68 26.45
C VAL A 149 -11.25 -0.77 27.67
N GLY A 150 -11.25 0.55 27.51
CA GLY A 150 -11.20 1.51 28.61
C GLY A 150 -12.41 1.41 29.54
N LEU A 151 -13.61 1.24 28.98
CA LEU A 151 -14.85 1.07 29.74
C LEU A 151 -14.93 -0.29 30.45
N THR A 152 -14.38 -1.36 29.83
CA THR A 152 -14.52 -2.72 30.38
C THR A 152 -13.39 -3.12 31.32
N TYR A 153 -12.15 -2.70 31.03
CA TYR A 153 -10.94 -3.16 31.75
C TYR A 153 -10.25 -2.08 32.58
N GLY A 154 -10.47 -0.79 32.24
CA GLY A 154 -9.91 0.31 33.03
C GLY A 154 -10.67 0.56 34.34
N TRP A 155 -9.96 0.93 35.40
CA TRP A 155 -10.59 1.28 36.67
C TRP A 155 -11.56 2.47 36.49
N LEU A 156 -11.21 3.47 35.69
CA LEU A 156 -12.07 4.59 35.30
C LEU A 156 -13.34 4.10 34.57
N GLY A 157 -13.24 3.10 33.71
CA GLY A 157 -14.38 2.51 33.02
C GLY A 157 -15.35 1.85 33.96
N ARG A 158 -14.84 1.17 35.00
CA ARG A 158 -15.69 0.56 36.04
C ARG A 158 -16.48 1.61 36.82
N PHE A 159 -15.84 2.74 37.14
CA PHE A 159 -16.58 3.86 37.80
C PHE A 159 -17.60 4.49 36.87
N THR A 160 -17.31 4.62 35.57
CA THR A 160 -18.26 5.17 34.59
C THR A 160 -19.49 4.26 34.42
N VAL A 161 -19.28 2.94 34.36
CA VAL A 161 -20.40 1.97 34.29
C VAL A 161 -21.25 1.99 35.55
N ILE A 162 -20.61 2.02 36.73
CA ILE A 162 -21.32 2.13 38.01
C ILE A 162 -22.10 3.44 38.09
N PHE A 163 -21.48 4.56 37.71
CA PHE A 163 -22.12 5.88 37.74
C PHE A 163 -23.32 5.95 36.78
N LEU A 164 -23.18 5.44 35.57
CA LEU A 164 -24.28 5.35 34.59
C LEU A 164 -25.39 4.42 35.10
N GLY A 165 -25.05 3.30 35.72
CA GLY A 165 -26.01 2.40 36.33
C GLY A 165 -26.83 3.10 37.47
N LEU A 166 -26.13 3.82 38.33
CA LEU A 166 -26.77 4.61 39.40
C LEU A 166 -27.62 5.75 38.82
N LEU A 167 -27.20 6.42 37.78
CA LEU A 167 -27.97 7.46 37.11
C LEU A 167 -29.25 6.90 36.48
N VAL A 168 -29.15 5.80 35.77
CA VAL A 168 -30.33 5.11 35.20
C VAL A 168 -31.28 4.66 36.30
N TRP A 169 -30.76 4.06 37.38
CA TRP A 169 -31.54 3.65 38.51
C TRP A 169 -32.27 4.83 39.21
N TYR A 170 -31.55 5.97 39.38
CA TYR A 170 -32.13 7.20 39.91
C TYR A 170 -33.23 7.75 39.01
N LEU A 171 -33.05 7.77 37.71
CA LEU A 171 -34.07 8.21 36.75
C LEU A 171 -35.30 7.29 36.78
N LEU A 172 -35.10 6.00 36.82
CA LEU A 172 -36.20 5.02 36.94
C LEU A 172 -36.97 5.15 38.28
N ALA A 173 -36.24 5.41 39.34
CA ALA A 173 -36.87 5.69 40.65
C ALA A 173 -37.71 6.97 40.63
N LYS A 174 -37.18 8.05 40.02
CA LYS A 174 -37.87 9.34 39.92
C LYS A 174 -39.09 9.30 39.01
N THR A 175 -39.12 8.46 37.99
CA THR A 175 -40.26 8.29 37.06
C THR A 175 -41.38 7.41 37.65
N GLY A 176 -41.20 6.84 38.83
CA GLY A 176 -42.18 5.90 39.41
C GLY A 176 -42.19 4.52 38.74
N PHE A 177 -41.32 4.28 37.76
CA PHE A 177 -41.25 3.02 37.04
C PHE A 177 -40.93 1.84 37.94
N LEU A 178 -40.07 2.04 38.94
CA LEU A 178 -39.71 1.01 39.91
C LEU A 178 -40.93 0.67 40.83
N ALA A 179 -41.72 1.65 41.20
CA ALA A 179 -42.93 1.40 42.01
C ALA A 179 -43.96 0.58 41.21
N PHE A 180 -44.16 0.93 39.93
CA PHE A 180 -45.04 0.17 39.04
C PHE A 180 -44.56 -1.27 38.82
N PHE A 181 -43.26 -1.46 38.72
CA PHE A 181 -42.66 -2.80 38.52
C PHE A 181 -42.78 -3.65 39.80
N TRP A 182 -42.62 -3.03 40.97
CA TRP A 182 -42.75 -3.70 42.27
C TRP A 182 -44.18 -4.14 42.54
N GLU A 183 -45.16 -3.30 42.26
CA GLU A 183 -46.59 -3.62 42.36
C GLU A 183 -46.98 -4.82 41.49
N LYS A 184 -46.40 -4.91 40.27
CA LYS A 184 -46.60 -6.05 39.37
C LYS A 184 -46.00 -7.34 39.91
N ILE A 185 -44.83 -7.27 40.55
CA ILE A 185 -44.16 -8.42 41.14
C ILE A 185 -44.95 -8.91 42.38
N GLU A 186 -45.40 -8.00 43.27
CA GLU A 186 -46.22 -8.35 44.40
C GLU A 186 -47.54 -9.02 43.99
N TRP A 187 -48.18 -8.50 42.96
CA TRP A 187 -49.36 -9.12 42.38
C TRP A 187 -49.07 -10.53 41.84
N ALA A 188 -47.95 -10.74 41.15
CA ALA A 188 -47.57 -12.05 40.64
C ALA A 188 -47.28 -13.07 41.77
N ILE A 189 -46.64 -12.62 42.85
CA ILE A 189 -46.31 -13.46 44.00
C ILE A 189 -47.61 -13.82 44.81
N SER A 190 -48.61 -12.94 44.83
CA SER A 190 -49.89 -13.19 45.51
C SER A 190 -50.77 -14.21 44.78
N LEU A 191 -50.41 -14.61 43.54
CA LEU A 191 -51.14 -15.60 42.76
C LEU A 191 -50.58 -17.03 42.91
N VAL A 192 -49.48 -17.21 43.62
CA VAL A 192 -48.86 -18.50 43.97
C VAL A 192 -49.17 -18.86 45.44
#